data_5ff743fd7173ac1169d6f60638c2b69a
#
_entry.id   5ff743fd7173ac1169d6f60638c2b69a
#
_cell.length_a   1.000
_cell.length_b   1.000
_cell.length_c   1.000
_cell.angle_alpha   90.00
_cell.angle_beta   90.00
_cell.angle_gamma   90.00
#
_symmetry.space_group_name_H-M   'P 1'
#
loop_
_entity.id
_entity.type
_entity.pdbx_description
1 polymer ?
#
loop_
_entity_poly.entity_id
_entity_poly.type
_entity_poly.pdbx_seq_one_letter_code
_entity_poly.pdbx_strand_id
1 'polypeptide(L)'
;MSAYDFLANFYDTFQKELDPAKWVLFVDWIVKKHGAFPGDGKDGSPLLCDLGCGTGAVTCEFSKLGYDLIGVDSSLPMLDKARERAEKMKVDALWLCQDMAELDLYGTMDVFVSLLDTVNHMTRKKDIESLLKSFFCFLNPGGLFIFDVATKKHFQETLGNEFFYSIEDDFTVLWENEFDEKSGRNLASLTMFASTDGVHYEREDNEIEEQFYTDEQIRELVAKCGLEVAGVYGDLKKRAPNASDERVFYCVRRPLEK
;
A
#
# COMPACT_ATOMS: atom_id res chain seq x y z
N MET A 1 4.25 -1.47 -20.43
CA MET A 1 3.42 -0.60 -19.58
C MET A 1 2.93 -1.50 -18.47
N SER A 2 2.96 -1.07 -17.21
CA SER A 2 2.42 -1.92 -16.13
C SER A 2 0.89 -1.88 -16.16
N ALA A 3 0.22 -2.90 -15.53
CA ALA A 3 -1.23 -2.90 -15.39
C ALA A 3 -1.73 -1.59 -14.73
N TYR A 4 -0.98 -1.10 -13.77
CA TYR A 4 -1.30 0.13 -13.04
C TYR A 4 -1.14 1.41 -13.87
N ASP A 5 -0.29 1.42 -14.91
CA ASP A 5 -0.18 2.57 -15.80
C ASP A 5 -1.45 2.77 -16.62
N PHE A 6 -2.05 1.67 -17.09
CA PHE A 6 -3.33 1.73 -17.81
C PHE A 6 -4.49 2.03 -16.87
N LEU A 7 -4.52 1.40 -15.70
CA LEU A 7 -5.55 1.58 -14.68
C LEU A 7 -5.60 2.99 -14.09
N ALA A 8 -4.51 3.77 -14.14
CA ALA A 8 -4.40 5.04 -13.41
C ALA A 8 -5.57 6.01 -13.66
N ASN A 9 -6.11 6.04 -14.88
CA ASN A 9 -7.24 6.92 -15.21
C ASN A 9 -8.57 6.45 -14.62
N PHE A 10 -8.70 5.17 -14.29
CA PHE A 10 -9.93 4.51 -13.86
C PHE A 10 -9.83 3.94 -12.45
N TYR A 11 -8.64 4.02 -11.84
CA TYR A 11 -8.33 3.39 -10.56
C TYR A 11 -9.28 3.82 -9.42
N ASP A 12 -9.57 5.11 -9.35
CA ASP A 12 -10.49 5.64 -8.33
C ASP A 12 -11.93 5.15 -8.54
N THR A 13 -12.36 4.97 -9.78
CA THR A 13 -13.68 4.39 -10.11
C THR A 13 -13.71 2.91 -9.74
N PHE A 14 -12.63 2.20 -10.01
CA PHE A 14 -12.45 0.81 -9.61
C PHE A 14 -12.45 0.65 -8.07
N GLN A 15 -11.83 1.60 -7.35
CA GLN A 15 -11.74 1.64 -5.89
C GLN A 15 -12.87 2.47 -5.23
N LYS A 16 -14.02 2.65 -5.89
CA LYS A 16 -15.12 3.53 -5.43
C LYS A 16 -15.66 3.24 -4.03
N GLU A 17 -15.49 2.01 -3.53
CA GLU A 17 -15.91 1.60 -2.19
C GLU A 17 -14.86 1.91 -1.10
N LEU A 18 -13.65 2.33 -1.50
CA LEU A 18 -12.61 2.73 -0.57
C LEU A 18 -13.05 4.00 0.20
N ASP A 19 -12.98 3.94 1.51
CA ASP A 19 -13.13 5.09 2.40
C ASP A 19 -11.75 5.46 2.98
N PRO A 20 -10.98 6.36 2.33
CA PRO A 20 -9.63 6.70 2.78
C PRO A 20 -9.59 7.23 4.22
N ALA A 21 -10.64 7.91 4.67
CA ALA A 21 -10.70 8.45 6.03
C ALA A 21 -10.69 7.34 7.09
N LYS A 22 -11.36 6.22 6.87
CA LYS A 22 -11.30 5.07 7.80
C LYS A 22 -9.90 4.49 7.91
N TRP A 23 -9.19 4.35 6.78
CA TRP A 23 -7.83 3.84 6.76
C TRP A 23 -6.89 4.76 7.52
N VAL A 24 -6.93 6.05 7.21
CA VAL A 24 -6.08 7.07 7.83
C VAL A 24 -6.33 7.18 9.33
N LEU A 25 -7.59 7.20 9.78
CA LEU A 25 -7.91 7.24 11.21
C LEU A 25 -7.46 5.98 11.96
N PHE A 26 -7.49 4.83 11.30
CA PHE A 26 -7.01 3.59 11.90
C PHE A 26 -5.48 3.57 12.01
N VAL A 27 -4.78 3.95 10.94
CA VAL A 27 -3.32 4.05 10.92
C VAL A 27 -2.82 5.10 11.92
N ASP A 28 -3.43 6.28 11.96
CA ASP A 28 -3.11 7.32 12.95
C ASP A 28 -3.28 6.82 14.39
N TRP A 29 -4.31 6.04 14.66
CA TRP A 29 -4.47 5.39 15.97
C TRP A 29 -3.29 4.44 16.28
N ILE A 30 -2.80 3.64 15.30
CA ILE A 30 -1.61 2.79 15.46
C ILE A 30 -0.39 3.65 15.75
N VAL A 31 -0.19 4.73 14.98
CA VAL A 31 0.93 5.67 15.16
C VAL A 31 0.92 6.25 16.57
N LYS A 32 -0.22 6.78 17.03
CA LYS A 32 -0.36 7.34 18.37
C LYS A 32 -0.13 6.34 19.50
N LYS A 33 -0.43 5.06 19.24
CA LYS A 33 -0.25 3.99 20.22
C LYS A 33 1.19 3.52 20.35
N HIS A 34 1.95 3.48 19.25
CA HIS A 34 3.23 2.81 19.17
C HIS A 34 4.40 3.73 18.82
N GLY A 35 4.14 4.89 18.24
CA GLY A 35 5.18 5.84 17.83
C GLY A 35 5.90 6.46 19.02
N ALA A 36 7.20 6.63 18.87
CA ALA A 36 8.07 7.26 19.87
C ALA A 36 9.16 8.08 19.14
N PHE A 37 8.71 9.03 18.32
CA PHE A 37 9.56 9.88 17.49
C PHE A 37 9.30 11.36 17.71
N PRO A 38 10.29 12.25 17.45
CA PRO A 38 10.19 13.66 17.77
C PRO A 38 9.29 14.48 16.84
N GLY A 39 9.06 13.99 15.59
CA GLY A 39 8.42 14.74 14.52
C GLY A 39 9.44 15.67 13.83
N ASP A 40 9.96 15.21 12.68
CA ASP A 40 11.01 15.91 11.93
C ASP A 40 10.48 16.67 10.70
N GLY A 41 9.15 16.63 10.48
CA GLY A 41 8.49 17.37 9.41
C GLY A 41 8.35 18.87 9.66
N LYS A 42 7.68 19.57 8.75
CA LYS A 42 7.41 21.01 8.88
C LYS A 42 6.70 21.30 10.21
N ASP A 43 7.15 22.32 10.90
CA ASP A 43 6.58 22.77 12.19
C ASP A 43 6.51 21.69 13.29
N GLY A 44 7.39 20.65 13.21
CA GLY A 44 7.37 19.54 14.17
C GLY A 44 6.30 18.49 13.90
N SER A 45 5.68 18.51 12.72
CA SER A 45 4.74 17.47 12.27
C SER A 45 5.45 16.14 12.04
N PRO A 46 4.78 14.99 12.25
CA PRO A 46 5.35 13.70 11.86
C PRO A 46 5.51 13.63 10.34
N LEU A 47 6.70 13.20 9.87
CA LEU A 47 6.99 13.01 8.46
C LEU A 47 6.58 11.59 8.06
N LEU A 48 5.60 11.49 7.15
CA LEU A 48 5.02 10.24 6.69
C LEU A 48 5.33 9.99 5.20
N CYS A 49 5.86 8.80 4.90
CA CYS A 49 6.06 8.32 3.54
C CYS A 49 5.11 7.15 3.24
N ASP A 50 4.29 7.32 2.20
CA ASP A 50 3.34 6.31 1.70
C ASP A 50 3.97 5.57 0.51
N LEU A 51 4.25 4.29 0.69
CA LEU A 51 4.90 3.40 -0.29
C LEU A 51 3.84 2.64 -1.09
N GLY A 52 3.86 2.80 -2.41
CA GLY A 52 2.79 2.35 -3.30
C GLY A 52 1.55 3.24 -3.18
N CYS A 53 1.75 4.55 -3.15
CA CYS A 53 0.71 5.55 -2.88
C CYS A 53 -0.39 5.62 -3.96
N GLY A 54 -0.17 5.04 -5.15
CA GLY A 54 -1.08 5.05 -6.28
C GLY A 54 -1.55 6.45 -6.65
N THR A 55 -2.87 6.65 -6.73
CA THR A 55 -3.49 7.95 -7.04
C THR A 55 -3.49 8.94 -5.87
N GLY A 56 -2.82 8.62 -4.76
CA GLY A 56 -2.69 9.48 -3.59
C GLY A 56 -3.96 9.64 -2.75
N ALA A 57 -4.96 8.79 -2.92
CA ALA A 57 -6.24 8.91 -2.22
C ALA A 57 -6.07 8.85 -0.69
N VAL A 58 -5.30 7.88 -0.21
CA VAL A 58 -5.00 7.71 1.22
C VAL A 58 -3.93 8.72 1.66
N THR A 59 -2.88 8.91 0.86
CA THR A 59 -1.80 9.87 1.16
C THR A 59 -2.35 11.27 1.42
N CYS A 60 -3.17 11.81 0.51
CA CYS A 60 -3.73 13.16 0.67
C CYS A 60 -4.65 13.27 1.89
N GLU A 61 -5.31 12.19 2.31
CA GLU A 61 -6.19 12.21 3.48
C GLU A 61 -5.42 12.39 4.80
N PHE A 62 -4.16 11.90 4.88
CA PHE A 62 -3.29 12.12 6.04
C PHE A 62 -2.99 13.60 6.31
N SER A 63 -3.07 14.48 5.30
CA SER A 63 -2.87 15.91 5.48
C SER A 63 -3.83 16.53 6.50
N LYS A 64 -5.05 16.00 6.61
CA LYS A 64 -6.07 16.47 7.56
C LYS A 64 -5.69 16.21 9.02
N LEU A 65 -4.73 15.31 9.25
CA LEU A 65 -4.22 14.97 10.58
C LEU A 65 -2.88 15.64 10.90
N GLY A 66 -2.39 16.49 10.00
CA GLY A 66 -1.18 17.29 10.21
C GLY A 66 0.13 16.55 9.94
N TYR A 67 0.11 15.49 9.12
CA TYR A 67 1.35 14.85 8.65
C TYR A 67 1.98 15.66 7.53
N ASP A 68 3.32 15.71 7.50
CA ASP A 68 4.11 16.15 6.36
C ASP A 68 4.32 14.93 5.44
N LEU A 69 4.04 15.05 4.13
CA LEU A 69 3.72 13.91 3.29
C LEU A 69 4.71 13.69 2.15
N ILE A 70 5.11 12.43 1.97
CA ILE A 70 5.79 11.94 0.78
C ILE A 70 5.00 10.75 0.25
N GLY A 71 4.71 10.73 -1.06
CA GLY A 71 4.15 9.59 -1.76
C GLY A 71 5.19 8.98 -2.69
N VAL A 72 5.35 7.67 -2.64
CA VAL A 72 6.25 6.89 -3.51
C VAL A 72 5.43 5.87 -4.28
N ASP A 73 5.58 5.85 -5.59
CA ASP A 73 4.99 4.83 -6.46
C ASP A 73 5.89 4.58 -7.66
N SER A 74 5.88 3.38 -8.20
CA SER A 74 6.66 3.03 -9.40
C SER A 74 5.98 3.48 -10.70
N SER A 75 4.66 3.73 -10.68
CA SER A 75 3.88 4.16 -11.83
C SER A 75 3.81 5.69 -11.92
N LEU A 76 4.42 6.26 -12.94
CA LEU A 76 4.33 7.69 -13.20
C LEU A 76 2.89 8.17 -13.48
N PRO A 77 2.05 7.44 -14.25
CA PRO A 77 0.65 7.82 -14.43
C PRO A 77 -0.16 7.85 -13.12
N MET A 78 0.11 6.94 -12.17
CA MET A 78 -0.49 7.01 -10.84
C MET A 78 -0.08 8.28 -10.10
N LEU A 79 1.21 8.62 -10.12
CA LEU A 79 1.72 9.83 -9.48
C LEU A 79 1.18 11.12 -10.13
N ASP A 80 0.90 11.13 -11.43
CA ASP A 80 0.26 12.27 -12.08
C ASP A 80 -1.16 12.47 -11.54
N LYS A 81 -1.92 11.40 -11.30
CA LYS A 81 -3.22 11.47 -10.62
C LYS A 81 -3.09 11.93 -9.16
N ALA A 82 -2.06 11.47 -8.47
CA ALA A 82 -1.78 11.90 -7.10
C ALA A 82 -1.49 13.41 -7.02
N ARG A 83 -0.70 13.96 -7.97
CA ARG A 83 -0.45 15.40 -8.08
C ARG A 83 -1.71 16.20 -8.37
N GLU A 84 -2.54 15.74 -9.34
CA GLU A 84 -3.84 16.36 -9.65
C GLU A 84 -4.77 16.39 -8.43
N ARG A 85 -4.80 15.31 -7.66
CA ARG A 85 -5.58 15.20 -6.42
C ARG A 85 -5.06 16.18 -5.36
N ALA A 86 -3.76 16.19 -5.11
CA ALA A 86 -3.11 17.06 -4.13
C ALA A 86 -3.39 18.53 -4.45
N GLU A 87 -3.30 18.93 -5.73
CA GLU A 87 -3.64 20.29 -6.17
C GLU A 87 -5.10 20.64 -5.87
N LYS A 88 -6.05 19.77 -6.24
CA LYS A 88 -7.49 19.96 -5.97
C LYS A 88 -7.79 20.08 -4.48
N MET A 89 -7.12 19.28 -3.65
CA MET A 89 -7.28 19.27 -2.21
C MET A 89 -6.43 20.31 -1.48
N LYS A 90 -5.53 21.00 -2.20
CA LYS A 90 -4.53 21.95 -1.64
C LYS A 90 -3.62 21.29 -0.61
N VAL A 91 -3.19 20.08 -0.88
CA VAL A 91 -2.26 19.30 -0.08
C VAL A 91 -0.84 19.54 -0.60
N ASP A 92 0.07 19.89 0.29
CA ASP A 92 1.50 19.94 0.01
C ASP A 92 2.11 18.57 0.28
N ALA A 93 2.59 17.89 -0.75
CA ALA A 93 3.20 16.57 -0.66
C ALA A 93 4.28 16.41 -1.74
N LEU A 94 5.36 15.68 -1.41
CA LEU A 94 6.40 15.30 -2.36
C LEU A 94 6.03 13.95 -3.01
N TRP A 95 6.09 13.87 -4.32
CA TRP A 95 5.78 12.66 -5.08
C TRP A 95 7.04 12.14 -5.80
N LEU A 96 7.44 10.90 -5.48
CA LEU A 96 8.66 10.27 -5.97
C LEU A 96 8.34 9.01 -6.78
N CYS A 97 8.84 8.94 -8.01
CA CYS A 97 8.71 7.77 -8.86
C CYS A 97 9.88 6.81 -8.55
N GLN A 98 9.65 5.82 -7.69
CA GLN A 98 10.64 4.83 -7.27
C GLN A 98 10.02 3.46 -7.03
N ASP A 99 10.80 2.41 -7.23
CA ASP A 99 10.49 1.08 -6.70
C ASP A 99 10.78 1.04 -5.19
N MET A 100 9.80 0.63 -4.39
CA MET A 100 9.96 0.55 -2.94
C MET A 100 11.04 -0.46 -2.50
N ALA A 101 11.38 -1.44 -3.34
CA ALA A 101 12.47 -2.37 -3.07
C ALA A 101 13.87 -1.75 -3.25
N GLU A 102 13.94 -0.61 -3.95
CA GLU A 102 15.16 0.15 -4.24
C GLU A 102 15.04 1.61 -3.73
N LEU A 103 14.43 1.77 -2.55
CA LEU A 103 14.12 3.06 -1.97
C LEU A 103 15.38 3.90 -1.73
N ASP A 104 15.37 5.15 -2.21
CA ASP A 104 16.42 6.15 -2.02
C ASP A 104 15.81 7.51 -1.65
N LEU A 105 16.00 7.92 -0.40
CA LEU A 105 15.44 9.15 0.16
C LEU A 105 16.55 10.05 0.70
N TYR A 106 16.32 11.37 0.68
CA TYR A 106 17.28 12.36 1.16
C TYR A 106 17.30 12.55 2.68
N GLY A 107 16.40 11.90 3.42
CA GLY A 107 16.29 12.05 4.86
C GLY A 107 15.57 10.89 5.51
N THR A 108 15.32 11.02 6.80
CA THR A 108 14.63 10.02 7.60
C THR A 108 13.17 10.39 7.78
N MET A 109 12.30 9.36 7.91
CA MET A 109 10.87 9.46 8.12
C MET A 109 10.54 9.02 9.55
N ASP A 110 9.47 9.57 10.10
CA ASP A 110 8.90 9.11 11.36
C ASP A 110 7.99 7.90 11.14
N VAL A 111 7.28 7.89 10.01
CA VAL A 111 6.31 6.85 9.67
C VAL A 111 6.44 6.49 8.19
N PHE A 112 6.56 5.20 7.91
CA PHE A 112 6.25 4.63 6.60
C PHE A 112 4.89 3.94 6.68
N VAL A 113 4.11 4.06 5.62
CA VAL A 113 2.91 3.24 5.39
C VAL A 113 3.01 2.55 4.04
N SER A 114 2.38 1.37 3.92
CA SER A 114 2.17 0.69 2.64
C SER A 114 0.84 -0.05 2.74
N LEU A 115 -0.18 0.50 2.12
CA LEU A 115 -1.58 0.15 2.36
C LEU A 115 -2.24 -0.44 1.13
N LEU A 116 -3.41 -1.06 1.33
CA LEU A 116 -4.19 -1.67 0.25
C LEU A 116 -3.41 -2.81 -0.43
N ASP A 117 -2.92 -3.77 0.40
CA ASP A 117 -2.20 -4.99 -0.04
C ASP A 117 -0.95 -4.76 -0.91
N THR A 118 -0.47 -3.53 -0.98
CA THR A 118 0.73 -3.19 -1.76
C THR A 118 1.92 -4.12 -1.47
N VAL A 119 2.12 -4.54 -0.21
CA VAL A 119 3.18 -5.49 0.16
C VAL A 119 2.97 -6.88 -0.46
N ASN A 120 1.73 -7.28 -0.77
CA ASN A 120 1.46 -8.56 -1.44
C ASN A 120 2.00 -8.58 -2.88
N HIS A 121 2.15 -7.43 -3.55
CA HIS A 121 2.78 -7.33 -4.88
C HIS A 121 4.30 -7.53 -4.85
N MET A 122 4.92 -7.50 -3.67
CA MET A 122 6.32 -7.87 -3.50
C MET A 122 6.46 -9.40 -3.47
N THR A 123 6.35 -10.06 -4.61
CA THR A 123 6.30 -11.53 -4.72
C THR A 123 7.60 -12.24 -4.38
N ARG A 124 8.72 -11.52 -4.28
CA ARG A 124 10.03 -12.06 -3.93
C ARG A 124 10.43 -11.62 -2.52
N LYS A 125 10.68 -12.57 -1.62
CA LYS A 125 11.12 -12.30 -0.23
C LYS A 125 12.33 -11.37 -0.15
N LYS A 126 13.27 -11.44 -1.13
CA LYS A 126 14.44 -10.58 -1.18
C LYS A 126 14.10 -9.09 -1.33
N ASP A 127 12.99 -8.77 -1.99
CA ASP A 127 12.56 -7.38 -2.20
C ASP A 127 12.00 -6.81 -0.89
N ILE A 128 11.20 -7.59 -0.16
CA ILE A 128 10.77 -7.21 1.21
C ILE A 128 11.96 -7.06 2.14
N GLU A 129 12.94 -7.96 2.07
CA GLU A 129 14.19 -7.82 2.86
C GLU A 129 14.95 -6.55 2.50
N SER A 130 15.01 -6.18 1.21
CA SER A 130 15.65 -4.95 0.77
C SER A 130 14.94 -3.73 1.35
N LEU A 131 13.61 -3.67 1.24
CA LEU A 131 12.78 -2.62 1.83
C LEU A 131 13.00 -2.51 3.35
N LEU A 132 12.87 -3.63 4.09
CA LEU A 132 13.02 -3.62 5.54
C LEU A 132 14.42 -3.21 5.98
N LYS A 133 15.47 -3.56 5.24
CA LYS A 133 16.84 -3.12 5.50
C LYS A 133 17.03 -1.63 5.27
N SER A 134 16.38 -1.05 4.26
CA SER A 134 16.47 0.38 3.98
C SER A 134 15.97 1.25 5.13
N PHE A 135 15.09 0.73 5.99
CA PHE A 135 14.56 1.45 7.14
C PHE A 135 15.62 1.81 8.21
N PHE A 136 16.78 1.12 8.23
CA PHE A 136 17.90 1.59 9.05
C PHE A 136 18.54 2.89 8.53
N CYS A 137 18.35 3.20 7.26
CA CYS A 137 18.80 4.46 6.66
C CYS A 137 17.71 5.54 6.73
N PHE A 138 16.46 5.14 6.50
CA PHE A 138 15.37 6.09 6.20
C PHE A 138 14.27 6.16 7.25
N LEU A 139 14.25 5.31 8.28
CA LEU A 139 13.29 5.39 9.37
C LEU A 139 13.99 5.87 10.64
N ASN A 140 13.44 6.89 11.30
CA ASN A 140 13.96 7.38 12.57
C ASN A 140 14.00 6.27 13.64
N PRO A 141 14.95 6.26 14.60
CA PRO A 141 14.87 5.41 15.78
C PRO A 141 13.54 5.61 16.51
N GLY A 142 12.82 4.52 16.79
CA GLY A 142 11.45 4.56 17.32
C GLY A 142 10.35 4.81 16.28
N GLY A 143 10.72 5.10 15.04
CA GLY A 143 9.80 5.27 13.91
C GLY A 143 9.09 3.96 13.51
N LEU A 144 8.02 4.08 12.77
CA LEU A 144 7.10 2.98 12.46
C LEU A 144 6.98 2.73 10.97
N PHE A 145 6.91 1.46 10.60
CA PHE A 145 6.38 1.01 9.33
C PHE A 145 5.06 0.28 9.55
N ILE A 146 3.99 0.79 8.98
CA ILE A 146 2.64 0.22 9.09
C ILE A 146 2.20 -0.23 7.71
N PHE A 147 1.91 -1.51 7.56
CA PHE A 147 1.44 -2.07 6.31
C PHE A 147 0.36 -3.10 6.56
N ASP A 148 -0.42 -3.38 5.54
CA ASP A 148 -1.36 -4.47 5.56
C ASP A 148 -1.01 -5.53 4.52
N VAL A 149 -1.51 -6.74 4.79
CA VAL A 149 -1.46 -7.86 3.86
C VAL A 149 -2.80 -8.58 3.85
N ALA A 150 -3.18 -9.06 2.67
CA ALA A 150 -4.32 -9.94 2.49
C ALA A 150 -4.08 -11.30 3.16
N THR A 151 -5.11 -11.84 3.80
CA THR A 151 -5.05 -13.13 4.50
C THR A 151 -5.23 -14.30 3.53
N LYS A 152 -4.93 -15.51 4.01
CA LYS A 152 -5.24 -16.73 3.25
C LYS A 152 -6.72 -16.84 2.93
N LYS A 153 -7.59 -16.43 3.86
CA LYS A 153 -9.04 -16.39 3.65
C LYS A 153 -9.41 -15.50 2.46
N HIS A 154 -8.82 -14.29 2.38
CA HIS A 154 -9.06 -13.39 1.27
C HIS A 154 -8.70 -14.03 -0.08
N PHE A 155 -7.51 -14.62 -0.18
CA PHE A 155 -7.07 -15.28 -1.42
C PHE A 155 -7.88 -16.52 -1.76
N GLN A 156 -8.37 -17.28 -0.78
CA GLN A 156 -9.09 -18.53 -1.04
C GLN A 156 -10.60 -18.36 -1.20
N GLU A 157 -11.22 -17.49 -0.39
CA GLU A 157 -12.68 -17.40 -0.30
C GLU A 157 -13.24 -16.14 -0.99
N THR A 158 -12.50 -15.01 -0.95
CA THR A 158 -12.96 -13.74 -1.51
C THR A 158 -12.51 -13.59 -2.96
N LEU A 159 -11.21 -13.72 -3.25
CA LEU A 159 -10.71 -13.78 -4.62
C LEU A 159 -10.94 -15.16 -5.23
N GLY A 160 -10.56 -16.22 -4.50
CA GLY A 160 -10.72 -17.61 -4.92
C GLY A 160 -10.11 -17.87 -6.30
N ASN A 161 -10.80 -18.72 -7.08
CA ASN A 161 -10.57 -18.87 -8.51
C ASN A 161 -11.80 -18.30 -9.26
N GLU A 162 -12.20 -17.09 -8.85
CA GLU A 162 -13.42 -16.46 -9.31
C GLU A 162 -13.14 -15.42 -10.40
N PHE A 163 -14.17 -15.16 -11.17
CA PHE A 163 -14.16 -14.15 -12.22
C PHE A 163 -14.95 -12.93 -11.75
N PHE A 164 -14.31 -11.76 -11.83
CA PHE A 164 -14.92 -10.48 -11.48
C PHE A 164 -15.00 -9.57 -12.70
N TYR A 165 -15.89 -8.59 -12.64
CA TYR A 165 -15.97 -7.55 -13.65
C TYR A 165 -16.50 -6.24 -13.05
N SER A 166 -16.07 -5.14 -13.66
CA SER A 166 -16.70 -3.83 -13.48
C SER A 166 -16.96 -3.24 -14.85
N ILE A 167 -18.17 -2.72 -15.06
CA ILE A 167 -18.60 -2.10 -16.31
C ILE A 167 -19.09 -0.69 -15.99
N GLU A 168 -18.40 0.30 -16.54
CA GLU A 168 -18.75 1.71 -16.48
C GLU A 168 -18.87 2.24 -17.92
N ASP A 169 -19.35 3.46 -18.11
CA ASP A 169 -19.64 4.00 -19.44
C ASP A 169 -18.42 4.07 -20.37
N ASP A 170 -17.25 4.39 -19.80
CA ASP A 170 -15.99 4.59 -20.53
C ASP A 170 -14.90 3.55 -20.18
N PHE A 171 -15.20 2.63 -19.25
CA PHE A 171 -14.24 1.64 -18.79
C PHE A 171 -14.91 0.31 -18.44
N THR A 172 -14.30 -0.78 -18.89
CA THR A 172 -14.67 -2.14 -18.46
C THR A 172 -13.41 -2.89 -18.08
N VAL A 173 -13.43 -3.55 -16.93
CA VAL A 173 -12.42 -4.51 -16.52
C VAL A 173 -13.06 -5.86 -16.26
N LEU A 174 -12.42 -6.87 -16.79
CA LEU A 174 -12.69 -8.28 -16.54
C LEU A 174 -11.43 -8.82 -15.88
N TRP A 175 -11.55 -9.50 -14.72
CA TRP A 175 -10.36 -10.14 -14.14
C TRP A 175 -10.70 -11.51 -13.57
N GLU A 176 -9.79 -12.42 -13.81
CA GLU A 176 -9.82 -13.79 -13.34
C GLU A 176 -8.67 -14.01 -12.37
N ASN A 177 -8.96 -14.63 -11.23
CA ASN A 177 -7.95 -14.94 -10.23
C ASN A 177 -7.63 -16.43 -10.25
N GLU A 178 -6.35 -16.75 -10.12
CA GLU A 178 -5.85 -18.12 -9.95
C GLU A 178 -4.93 -18.16 -8.73
N PHE A 179 -5.41 -18.74 -7.63
CA PHE A 179 -4.64 -18.88 -6.41
C PHE A 179 -4.04 -20.29 -6.27
N ASP A 180 -2.71 -20.39 -6.29
CA ASP A 180 -1.99 -21.62 -5.99
C ASP A 180 -1.68 -21.70 -4.48
N GLU A 181 -2.39 -22.55 -3.77
CA GLU A 181 -2.23 -22.77 -2.34
C GLU A 181 -0.83 -23.25 -1.93
N LYS A 182 -0.09 -23.95 -2.80
CA LYS A 182 1.21 -24.51 -2.47
C LYS A 182 2.31 -23.44 -2.46
N SER A 183 2.29 -22.57 -3.45
CA SER A 183 3.23 -21.46 -3.53
C SER A 183 2.75 -20.23 -2.75
N GLY A 184 1.45 -20.11 -2.52
CA GLY A 184 0.80 -18.93 -1.97
C GLY A 184 0.72 -17.77 -2.98
N ARG A 185 0.86 -18.04 -4.28
CA ARG A 185 0.74 -17.02 -5.33
C ARG A 185 -0.69 -16.91 -5.83
N ASN A 186 -1.11 -15.68 -6.04
CA ASN A 186 -2.30 -15.33 -6.80
C ASN A 186 -1.86 -14.68 -8.10
N LEU A 187 -2.43 -15.11 -9.22
CA LEU A 187 -2.33 -14.47 -10.51
C LEU A 187 -3.67 -13.89 -10.88
N ALA A 188 -3.75 -12.57 -11.00
CA ALA A 188 -4.92 -11.89 -11.52
C ALA A 188 -4.67 -11.52 -12.99
N SER A 189 -5.39 -12.19 -13.91
CA SER A 189 -5.39 -11.89 -15.34
C SER A 189 -6.46 -10.85 -15.63
N LEU A 190 -6.06 -9.68 -16.13
CA LEU A 190 -6.95 -8.56 -16.39
C LEU A 190 -7.09 -8.32 -17.89
N THR A 191 -8.35 -8.25 -18.37
CA THR A 191 -8.68 -7.71 -19.68
C THR A 191 -9.46 -6.40 -19.48
N MET A 192 -8.90 -5.31 -19.96
CA MET A 192 -9.44 -3.97 -19.78
C MET A 192 -9.79 -3.34 -21.11
N PHE A 193 -10.90 -2.61 -21.13
CA PHE A 193 -11.34 -1.81 -22.26
C PHE A 193 -11.58 -0.39 -21.77
N ALA A 194 -10.94 0.59 -22.40
CA ALA A 194 -11.11 1.99 -22.05
C ALA A 194 -11.45 2.83 -23.29
N SER A 195 -12.31 3.82 -23.12
CA SER A 195 -12.70 4.75 -24.18
C SER A 195 -12.53 6.19 -23.71
N THR A 196 -12.06 7.04 -24.59
CA THR A 196 -11.98 8.50 -24.37
C THR A 196 -13.06 9.27 -25.14
N ASP A 197 -13.73 8.63 -26.11
CA ASP A 197 -14.74 9.25 -26.98
C ASP A 197 -16.12 8.55 -26.90
N GLY A 198 -16.24 7.48 -26.11
CA GLY A 198 -17.46 6.70 -25.94
C GLY A 198 -17.83 5.81 -27.13
N VAL A 199 -16.98 5.74 -28.16
CA VAL A 199 -17.23 5.01 -29.42
C VAL A 199 -16.15 3.97 -29.70
N HIS A 200 -14.89 4.35 -29.51
CA HIS A 200 -13.75 3.48 -29.74
C HIS A 200 -13.16 3.06 -28.39
N TYR A 201 -12.86 1.77 -28.26
CA TYR A 201 -12.28 1.21 -27.05
C TYR A 201 -10.90 0.64 -27.35
N GLU A 202 -9.95 1.03 -26.52
CA GLU A 202 -8.63 0.40 -26.46
C GLU A 202 -8.70 -0.79 -25.53
N ARG A 203 -8.13 -1.93 -25.97
CA ARG A 203 -8.00 -3.13 -25.15
C ARG A 203 -6.58 -3.25 -24.64
N GLU A 204 -6.45 -3.57 -23.37
CA GLU A 204 -5.18 -3.92 -22.72
C GLU A 204 -5.36 -5.20 -21.92
N ASP A 205 -4.43 -6.14 -22.10
CA ASP A 205 -4.38 -7.38 -21.32
C ASP A 205 -3.13 -7.33 -20.43
N ASN A 206 -3.31 -7.54 -19.14
CA ASN A 206 -2.24 -7.48 -18.13
C ASN A 206 -2.39 -8.60 -17.11
N GLU A 207 -1.28 -8.87 -16.41
CA GLU A 207 -1.25 -9.81 -15.29
C GLU A 207 -0.70 -9.09 -14.06
N ILE A 208 -1.31 -9.36 -12.90
CA ILE A 208 -0.86 -8.88 -11.60
C ILE A 208 -0.58 -10.10 -10.75
N GLU A 209 0.66 -10.21 -10.26
CA GLU A 209 1.03 -11.26 -9.32
C GLU A 209 1.02 -10.72 -7.90
N GLU A 210 0.48 -11.53 -6.98
CA GLU A 210 0.48 -11.29 -5.54
C GLU A 210 1.01 -12.51 -4.80
N GLN A 211 1.57 -12.29 -3.62
CA GLN A 211 2.06 -13.34 -2.74
C GLN A 211 1.37 -13.27 -1.38
N PHE A 212 0.76 -14.38 -0.98
CA PHE A 212 0.32 -14.57 0.39
C PHE A 212 1.53 -14.79 1.31
N TYR A 213 1.57 -14.08 2.42
CA TYR A 213 2.58 -14.22 3.48
C TYR A 213 1.93 -14.66 4.78
N THR A 214 2.47 -15.70 5.42
CA THR A 214 2.03 -16.09 6.76
C THR A 214 2.56 -15.12 7.82
N ASP A 215 1.89 -15.03 8.97
CA ASP A 215 2.35 -14.23 10.13
C ASP A 215 3.79 -14.61 10.53
N GLU A 216 4.12 -15.89 10.47
CA GLU A 216 5.45 -16.44 10.80
C GLU A 216 6.52 -15.92 9.83
N GLN A 217 6.25 -15.93 8.52
CA GLN A 217 7.16 -15.42 7.49
C GLN A 217 7.41 -13.92 7.64
N ILE A 218 6.37 -13.14 7.91
CA ILE A 218 6.51 -11.69 8.13
C ILE A 218 7.36 -11.42 9.37
N ARG A 219 7.08 -12.08 10.49
CA ARG A 219 7.84 -11.93 11.73
C ARG A 219 9.31 -12.33 11.58
N GLU A 220 9.58 -13.42 10.87
CA GLU A 220 10.95 -13.83 10.55
C GLU A 220 11.70 -12.80 9.72
N LEU A 221 11.07 -12.23 8.67
CA LEU A 221 11.65 -11.19 7.84
C LEU A 221 11.96 -9.91 8.64
N VAL A 222 11.01 -9.48 9.45
CA VAL A 222 11.15 -8.30 10.32
C VAL A 222 12.30 -8.50 11.31
N ALA A 223 12.34 -9.64 12.02
CA ALA A 223 13.38 -9.94 13.00
C ALA A 223 14.77 -10.08 12.35
N LYS A 224 14.86 -10.73 11.18
CA LYS A 224 16.09 -10.87 10.39
C LYS A 224 16.69 -9.52 10.01
N CYS A 225 15.84 -8.52 9.79
CA CYS A 225 16.25 -7.16 9.47
C CYS A 225 16.47 -6.30 10.72
N GLY A 226 16.46 -6.84 11.94
CA GLY A 226 16.70 -6.13 13.18
C GLY A 226 15.58 -5.17 13.61
N LEU A 227 14.41 -5.32 13.03
CA LEU A 227 13.20 -4.55 13.36
C LEU A 227 12.31 -5.33 14.35
N GLU A 228 11.33 -4.68 14.94
CA GLU A 228 10.42 -5.26 15.92
C GLU A 228 8.97 -5.17 15.47
N VAL A 229 8.18 -6.25 15.61
CA VAL A 229 6.73 -6.19 15.45
C VAL A 229 6.12 -5.60 16.72
N ALA A 230 5.73 -4.34 16.70
CA ALA A 230 5.16 -3.62 17.84
C ALA A 230 3.65 -3.91 18.03
N GLY A 231 2.94 -4.29 16.96
CA GLY A 231 1.52 -4.62 17.02
C GLY A 231 1.02 -5.31 15.76
N VAL A 232 -0.05 -6.10 15.90
CA VAL A 232 -0.73 -6.75 14.77
C VAL A 232 -2.23 -6.62 14.99
N TYR A 233 -2.96 -6.24 13.93
CA TYR A 233 -4.40 -5.93 13.99
C TYR A 233 -5.15 -6.55 12.82
N GLY A 234 -6.39 -7.00 13.06
CA GLY A 234 -7.25 -7.58 12.02
C GLY A 234 -8.20 -6.56 11.43
N ASP A 235 -8.32 -6.54 10.10
CA ASP A 235 -9.09 -5.56 9.33
C ASP A 235 -8.84 -4.12 9.84
N LEU A 236 -9.73 -3.19 9.65
CA LEU A 236 -9.66 -1.85 10.25
C LEU A 236 -10.21 -1.85 11.69
N LYS A 237 -9.82 -2.82 12.53
CA LYS A 237 -10.35 -3.02 13.89
C LYS A 237 -9.23 -2.96 14.93
N LYS A 238 -9.48 -2.26 16.04
CA LYS A 238 -8.53 -2.03 17.14
C LYS A 238 -8.36 -3.28 18.04
N ARG A 239 -8.23 -4.48 17.43
CA ARG A 239 -8.08 -5.77 18.09
C ARG A 239 -7.09 -6.68 17.34
N ALA A 240 -6.61 -7.72 18.01
CA ALA A 240 -5.81 -8.75 17.36
C ALA A 240 -6.57 -9.43 16.21
N PRO A 241 -5.84 -9.92 15.18
CA PRO A 241 -6.44 -10.65 14.07
C PRO A 241 -7.15 -11.92 14.54
N ASN A 242 -8.14 -12.36 13.78
CA ASN A 242 -8.76 -13.67 13.93
C ASN A 242 -9.01 -14.32 12.55
N ALA A 243 -9.48 -15.55 12.55
CA ALA A 243 -9.68 -16.33 11.33
C ALA A 243 -10.72 -15.76 10.34
N SER A 244 -11.56 -14.82 10.78
CA SER A 244 -12.57 -14.20 9.91
C SER A 244 -12.07 -12.95 9.18
N ASP A 245 -10.90 -12.44 9.55
CA ASP A 245 -10.35 -11.22 8.95
C ASP A 245 -9.78 -11.52 7.57
N GLU A 246 -10.02 -10.62 6.63
CA GLU A 246 -9.51 -10.71 5.27
C GLU A 246 -8.19 -9.96 5.09
N ARG A 247 -7.84 -9.13 6.07
CA ARG A 247 -6.67 -8.27 6.05
C ARG A 247 -6.04 -8.18 7.44
N VAL A 248 -4.72 -8.21 7.48
CA VAL A 248 -3.94 -8.06 8.70
C VAL A 248 -2.97 -6.90 8.57
N PHE A 249 -3.03 -5.98 9.54
CA PHE A 249 -2.12 -4.85 9.65
C PHE A 249 -0.96 -5.18 10.59
N TYR A 250 0.24 -4.91 10.14
CA TYR A 250 1.46 -4.99 10.93
C TYR A 250 1.97 -3.59 11.24
N CYS A 251 2.29 -3.38 12.51
CA CYS A 251 3.05 -2.22 12.96
C CYS A 251 4.46 -2.70 13.32
N VAL A 252 5.42 -2.34 12.49
CA VAL A 252 6.85 -2.64 12.67
C VAL A 252 7.55 -1.40 13.16
N ARG A 253 8.47 -1.52 14.09
CA ARG A 253 9.23 -0.41 14.68
C ARG A 253 10.72 -0.59 14.49
N ARG A 254 11.42 0.48 14.14
CA ARG A 254 12.87 0.55 14.30
C ARG A 254 13.18 0.68 15.81
N PRO A 255 13.97 -0.21 16.42
CA PRO A 255 14.36 -0.06 17.81
C PRO A 255 14.97 1.29 18.11
N LEU A 256 14.76 1.80 19.33
CA LEU A 256 15.51 2.96 19.83
C LEU A 256 17.00 2.60 19.93
N GLU A 257 17.86 3.48 19.50
CA GLU A 257 19.29 3.32 19.74
C GLU A 257 19.55 3.36 21.25
N LYS A 258 20.37 2.43 21.74
CA LYS A 258 20.70 2.32 23.17
C LYS A 258 21.74 3.34 23.57
#